data_0b78a4bf5fbb37a0fef83c04f4d9245c
#
_entry.id   0b78a4bf5fbb37a0fef83c04f4d9245c
#
_cell.length_a   1.000
_cell.length_b   1.000
_cell.length_c   1.000
_cell.angle_alpha   90.00
_cell.angle_beta   90.00
_cell.angle_gamma   90.00
#
_symmetry.space_group_name_H-M   'P 1'
#
loop_
_entity.id
_entity.type
_entity.pdbx_description
1 polymer ?
#
loop_
_entity_poly.entity_id
_entity_poly.type
_entity_poly.pdbx_seq_one_letter_code
_entity_poly.pdbx_strand_id
1 'polypeptide(L)'
;MAPQMTQFIESKRPYQEVGHALRQMIINMDFAVGDKLPPEREIADMLSVSRTVVREALIMLELENLIEVRKGSGIYIVALPHQRENVATEPCALNAAGPFELLQARQLLESNIAEFAATQATPLDIANMRSALQRERDELKTGEDETGDREFHLAIAEATHNSMLVELLRQSWAWRENNPMWLKLHTRIADKEYRKEWMTDHQVILAAMIKKDPAAAKEAMWQHLENVKQCLLELSDVDDPNFDGYLFNSYPVDLVRN
;
A
#
# COMPACT_ATOMS: atom_id res chain seq x y z
N MET A 1 -0.71 30.30 37.59
CA MET A 1 0.11 29.37 36.80
C MET A 1 -0.81 28.63 35.88
N ALA A 2 -0.81 28.98 34.59
CA ALA A 2 -1.59 28.26 33.57
C ALA A 2 -0.86 26.95 33.23
N PRO A 3 -1.56 25.83 33.01
CA PRO A 3 -0.96 24.59 32.58
C PRO A 3 -0.38 24.78 31.18
N GLN A 4 0.91 24.47 31.02
CA GLN A 4 1.54 24.37 29.72
C GLN A 4 0.81 23.26 28.93
N MET A 5 0.13 23.66 27.86
CA MET A 5 -0.35 22.71 26.84
C MET A 5 0.88 22.01 26.28
N THR A 6 1.01 20.73 26.57
CA THR A 6 1.95 19.85 25.90
C THR A 6 1.56 19.86 24.42
N GLN A 7 2.37 20.51 23.58
CA GLN A 7 2.27 20.34 22.15
C GLN A 7 2.48 18.85 21.88
N PHE A 8 1.43 18.17 21.45
CA PHE A 8 1.57 16.86 20.83
C PHE A 8 2.45 17.08 19.60
N ILE A 9 3.68 16.58 19.65
CA ILE A 9 4.55 16.49 18.49
C ILE A 9 3.81 15.52 17.57
N GLU A 10 3.17 16.03 16.48
CA GLU A 10 2.69 15.18 15.40
C GLU A 10 3.89 14.38 14.90
N SER A 11 3.87 13.07 15.14
CA SER A 11 4.88 12.17 14.62
C SER A 11 4.77 12.21 13.09
N LYS A 12 5.68 12.91 12.44
CA LYS A 12 5.75 12.96 10.98
C LYS A 12 6.02 11.55 10.46
N ARG A 13 5.28 11.15 9.44
CA ARG A 13 5.52 9.87 8.78
C ARG A 13 6.87 9.90 8.04
N PRO A 14 7.60 8.78 7.95
CA PRO A 14 8.92 8.75 7.31
C PRO A 14 8.95 9.36 5.92
N TYR A 15 7.94 9.12 5.08
CA TYR A 15 7.87 9.71 3.74
C TYR A 15 7.69 11.24 3.75
N GLN A 16 7.04 11.80 4.78
CA GLN A 16 6.89 13.25 4.93
C GLN A 16 8.22 13.92 5.29
N GLU A 17 9.03 13.28 6.13
CA GLU A 17 10.38 13.75 6.46
C GLU A 17 11.28 13.72 5.23
N VAL A 18 11.24 12.63 4.46
CA VAL A 18 11.96 12.51 3.19
C VAL A 18 11.47 13.55 2.19
N GLY A 19 10.16 13.75 2.06
CA GLY A 19 9.60 14.79 1.20
C GLY A 19 10.05 16.19 1.59
N HIS A 20 10.14 16.48 2.90
CA HIS A 20 10.70 17.74 3.38
C HIS A 20 12.18 17.87 3.02
N ALA A 21 12.98 16.82 3.23
CA ALA A 21 14.41 16.82 2.87
C ALA A 21 14.62 17.04 1.37
N LEU A 22 13.78 16.42 0.52
CA LEU A 22 13.83 16.61 -0.93
C LEU A 22 13.48 18.05 -1.33
N ARG A 23 12.47 18.69 -0.71
CA ARG A 23 12.18 20.12 -0.96
C ARG A 23 13.36 21.00 -0.58
N GLN A 24 14.00 20.74 0.56
CA GLN A 24 15.19 21.47 0.96
C GLN A 24 16.36 21.25 0.00
N MET A 25 16.53 20.04 -0.49
CA MET A 25 17.56 19.72 -1.50
C MET A 25 17.31 20.50 -2.80
N ILE A 26 16.08 20.56 -3.30
CA ILE A 26 15.70 21.32 -4.50
C ILE A 26 16.07 22.80 -4.33
N ILE A 27 15.83 23.39 -3.15
CA ILE A 27 16.13 24.78 -2.86
C ILE A 27 17.64 25.00 -2.71
N ASN A 28 18.32 24.18 -1.91
CA ASN A 28 19.71 24.40 -1.51
C ASN A 28 20.73 24.08 -2.59
N MET A 29 20.38 23.21 -3.56
CA MET A 29 21.26 22.84 -4.69
C MET A 29 20.96 23.63 -5.98
N ASP A 30 20.17 24.72 -5.87
CA ASP A 30 19.82 25.61 -6.98
C ASP A 30 19.22 24.89 -8.20
N PHE A 31 18.44 23.85 -7.98
CA PHE A 31 17.72 23.18 -9.06
C PHE A 31 16.72 24.13 -9.73
N ALA A 32 16.61 24.03 -11.05
CA ALA A 32 15.64 24.77 -11.85
C ALA A 32 14.46 23.87 -12.29
N VAL A 33 13.38 24.50 -12.70
CA VAL A 33 12.28 23.79 -13.38
C VAL A 33 12.80 23.16 -14.67
N GLY A 34 12.55 21.86 -14.83
CA GLY A 34 13.06 21.05 -15.94
C GLY A 34 14.29 20.22 -15.58
N ASP A 35 14.95 20.50 -14.47
CA ASP A 35 16.08 19.69 -14.02
C ASP A 35 15.63 18.32 -13.55
N LYS A 36 16.54 17.35 -13.67
CA LYS A 36 16.34 15.97 -13.26
C LYS A 36 16.85 15.76 -11.84
N LEU A 37 16.02 15.20 -10.97
CA LEU A 37 16.44 14.73 -9.65
C LEU A 37 17.26 13.42 -9.77
N PRO A 38 18.08 13.10 -8.76
CA PRO A 38 18.71 11.79 -8.68
C PRO A 38 17.68 10.65 -8.70
N PRO A 39 18.08 9.44 -9.16
CA PRO A 39 17.23 8.25 -9.12
C PRO A 39 16.79 7.90 -7.68
N GLU A 40 15.67 7.17 -7.53
CA GLU A 40 15.17 6.73 -6.21
C GLU A 40 16.25 6.06 -5.36
N ARG A 41 17.08 5.21 -5.99
CA ARG A 41 18.17 4.51 -5.30
C ARG A 41 19.19 5.48 -4.70
N GLU A 42 19.64 6.44 -5.48
CA GLU A 42 20.62 7.43 -5.03
C GLU A 42 20.06 8.30 -3.91
N ILE A 43 18.78 8.71 -4.01
CA ILE A 43 18.09 9.44 -2.94
C ILE A 43 18.00 8.59 -1.67
N ALA A 44 17.68 7.31 -1.79
CA ALA A 44 17.59 6.38 -0.67
C ALA A 44 18.94 6.24 0.05
N ASP A 45 20.03 6.08 -0.72
CA ASP A 45 21.40 6.00 -0.21
C ASP A 45 21.81 7.31 0.48
N MET A 46 21.54 8.47 -0.15
CA MET A 46 21.86 9.79 0.40
C MET A 46 21.17 10.07 1.72
N LEU A 47 19.91 9.66 1.86
CA LEU A 47 19.09 9.92 3.05
C LEU A 47 19.09 8.73 4.04
N SER A 48 19.76 7.63 3.72
CA SER A 48 19.82 6.40 4.54
C SER A 48 18.42 5.87 4.90
N VAL A 49 17.52 5.83 3.91
CA VAL A 49 16.15 5.31 4.04
C VAL A 49 15.87 4.24 2.98
N SER A 50 14.78 3.49 3.15
CA SER A 50 14.37 2.53 2.11
C SER A 50 13.84 3.23 0.87
N ARG A 51 13.98 2.60 -0.29
CA ARG A 51 13.44 3.08 -1.58
C ARG A 51 11.91 3.23 -1.53
N THR A 52 11.22 2.37 -0.77
CA THR A 52 9.76 2.47 -0.58
C THR A 52 9.37 3.82 0.01
N VAL A 53 10.08 4.27 1.05
CA VAL A 53 9.84 5.57 1.69
C VAL A 53 10.14 6.72 0.74
N VAL A 54 11.23 6.62 -0.04
CA VAL A 54 11.54 7.61 -1.09
C VAL A 54 10.42 7.66 -2.12
N ARG A 55 9.92 6.50 -2.58
CA ARG A 55 8.83 6.41 -3.55
C ARG A 55 7.55 7.07 -3.03
N GLU A 56 7.17 6.80 -1.79
CA GLU A 56 6.03 7.46 -1.14
C GLU A 56 6.24 8.99 -1.07
N ALA A 57 7.44 9.44 -0.72
CA ALA A 57 7.77 10.87 -0.74
C ALA A 57 7.69 11.48 -2.13
N LEU A 58 8.16 10.78 -3.16
CA LEU A 58 8.05 11.23 -4.55
C LEU A 58 6.59 11.28 -5.03
N ILE A 59 5.76 10.29 -4.67
CA ILE A 59 4.32 10.32 -4.96
C ILE A 59 3.67 11.54 -4.32
N MET A 60 4.02 11.86 -3.07
CA MET A 60 3.54 13.04 -2.38
C MET A 60 3.96 14.33 -3.09
N LEU A 61 5.25 14.46 -3.45
CA LEU A 61 5.73 15.64 -4.18
C LEU A 61 5.10 15.78 -5.58
N GLU A 62 4.77 14.67 -6.23
CA GLU A 62 4.06 14.67 -7.51
C GLU A 62 2.60 15.12 -7.34
N LEU A 63 1.91 14.68 -6.27
CA LEU A 63 0.57 15.18 -5.91
C LEU A 63 0.59 16.69 -5.61
N GLU A 64 1.67 17.21 -5.04
CA GLU A 64 1.90 18.62 -4.84
C GLU A 64 2.27 19.37 -6.14
N ASN A 65 2.42 18.64 -7.25
CA ASN A 65 2.89 19.16 -8.54
C ASN A 65 4.25 19.89 -8.46
N LEU A 66 5.15 19.43 -7.61
CA LEU A 66 6.53 19.91 -7.56
C LEU A 66 7.44 19.13 -8.50
N ILE A 67 7.14 17.87 -8.71
CA ILE A 67 7.87 16.97 -9.61
C ILE A 67 6.92 16.21 -10.55
N GLU A 68 7.49 15.64 -11.60
CA GLU A 68 6.85 14.70 -12.51
C GLU A 68 7.74 13.46 -12.68
N VAL A 69 7.19 12.29 -12.44
CA VAL A 69 7.88 11.01 -12.65
C VAL A 69 7.55 10.50 -14.05
N ARG A 70 8.57 10.38 -14.91
CA ARG A 70 8.45 9.89 -16.29
C ARG A 70 9.06 8.52 -16.40
N LYS A 71 8.24 7.48 -16.61
CA LYS A 71 8.67 6.08 -16.72
C LYS A 71 9.81 5.94 -17.76
N GLY A 72 10.92 5.31 -17.35
CA GLY A 72 12.11 5.11 -18.19
C GLY A 72 12.91 6.39 -18.50
N SER A 73 12.50 7.55 -17.99
CA SER A 73 13.19 8.83 -18.22
C SER A 73 13.71 9.46 -16.93
N GLY A 74 13.02 9.26 -15.80
CA GLY A 74 13.41 9.74 -14.47
C GLY A 74 12.46 10.75 -13.86
N ILE A 75 12.94 11.49 -12.86
CA ILE A 75 12.17 12.41 -12.02
C ILE A 75 12.56 13.85 -12.38
N TYR A 76 11.58 14.67 -12.77
CA TYR A 76 11.81 16.04 -13.23
C TYR A 76 11.12 17.06 -12.33
N ILE A 77 11.78 18.17 -12.05
CA ILE A 77 11.21 19.30 -11.31
C ILE A 77 10.28 20.08 -12.25
N VAL A 78 9.02 20.26 -11.84
CA VAL A 78 8.02 21.02 -12.61
C VAL A 78 7.63 22.31 -11.95
N ALA A 79 7.89 22.49 -10.65
CA ALA A 79 7.73 23.74 -9.92
C ALA A 79 8.70 23.79 -8.72
N LEU A 80 9.09 24.99 -8.33
CA LEU A 80 9.95 25.19 -7.17
C LEU A 80 9.10 25.32 -5.89
N PRO A 81 9.54 24.75 -4.75
CA PRO A 81 8.77 24.73 -3.51
C PRO A 81 8.31 26.13 -3.04
N HIS A 82 9.17 27.14 -3.11
CA HIS A 82 8.87 28.52 -2.68
C HIS A 82 7.89 29.28 -3.57
N GLN A 83 7.57 28.77 -4.76
CA GLN A 83 6.59 29.39 -5.67
C GLN A 83 5.14 28.98 -5.33
N ARG A 84 4.94 28.05 -4.38
CA ARG A 84 3.64 27.45 -4.09
C ARG A 84 3.16 27.61 -2.64
N GLU A 85 3.77 28.47 -1.84
CA GLU A 85 3.33 28.72 -0.46
C GLU A 85 1.86 29.21 -0.33
N ASN A 86 1.20 29.52 -1.44
CA ASN A 86 -0.19 30.01 -1.49
C ASN A 86 -1.23 29.03 -2.09
N VAL A 87 -0.84 27.82 -2.48
CA VAL A 87 -1.83 26.82 -2.89
C VAL A 87 -2.07 25.91 -1.70
N ALA A 88 -3.10 26.20 -0.94
CA ALA A 88 -3.60 25.31 0.11
C ALA A 88 -4.03 23.98 -0.54
N THR A 89 -3.09 23.05 -0.68
CA THR A 89 -3.42 21.65 -0.82
C THR A 89 -4.09 21.25 0.50
N GLU A 90 -5.30 20.75 0.43
CA GLU A 90 -6.05 20.29 1.59
C GLU A 90 -5.13 19.48 2.52
N PRO A 91 -4.89 19.92 3.77
CA PRO A 91 -3.95 19.23 4.67
C PRO A 91 -4.33 17.77 4.96
N CYS A 92 -5.58 17.42 4.72
CA CYS A 92 -6.13 16.09 4.98
C CYS A 92 -5.61 15.01 4.03
N ALA A 93 -5.25 15.33 2.78
CA ALA A 93 -4.76 14.35 1.82
C ALA A 93 -3.28 13.96 2.09
N LEU A 94 -2.49 14.87 2.66
CA LEU A 94 -1.06 14.65 2.93
C LEU A 94 -0.78 13.96 4.27
N ASN A 95 -1.80 13.79 5.12
CA ASN A 95 -1.70 13.08 6.40
C ASN A 95 -2.18 11.63 6.34
N ALA A 96 -2.49 11.12 5.16
CA ALA A 96 -2.91 9.73 4.98
C ALA A 96 -1.72 8.76 5.11
N ALA A 97 -1.99 7.51 5.49
CA ALA A 97 -0.99 6.46 5.41
C ALA A 97 -0.50 6.29 3.97
N GLY A 98 0.80 6.06 3.79
CA GLY A 98 1.35 5.72 2.47
C GLY A 98 0.81 4.37 1.97
N PRO A 99 0.83 4.13 0.65
CA PRO A 99 0.31 2.87 0.10
C PRO A 99 1.01 1.62 0.65
N PHE A 100 2.30 1.68 0.86
CA PHE A 100 3.08 0.54 1.36
C PHE A 100 2.96 0.38 2.89
N GLU A 101 2.83 1.47 3.63
CA GLU A 101 2.48 1.45 5.06
C GLU A 101 1.10 0.78 5.26
N LEU A 102 0.12 1.12 4.41
CA LEU A 102 -1.20 0.51 4.43
C LEU A 102 -1.15 -0.99 4.10
N LEU A 103 -0.37 -1.39 3.08
CA LEU A 103 -0.20 -2.80 2.72
C LEU A 103 0.43 -3.61 3.84
N GLN A 104 1.42 -3.06 4.54
CA GLN A 104 2.02 -3.71 5.71
C GLN A 104 0.97 -3.94 6.81
N ALA A 105 0.16 -2.92 7.11
CA ALA A 105 -0.89 -3.03 8.12
C ALA A 105 -1.93 -4.09 7.71
N ARG A 106 -2.34 -4.11 6.44
CA ARG A 106 -3.26 -5.12 5.89
C ARG A 106 -2.65 -6.53 5.97
N GLN A 107 -1.39 -6.69 5.63
CA GLN A 107 -0.70 -7.99 5.68
C GLN A 107 -0.74 -8.60 7.09
N LEU A 108 -0.48 -7.80 8.12
CA LEU A 108 -0.55 -8.21 9.52
C LEU A 108 -2.00 -8.49 9.96
N LEU A 109 -2.94 -7.63 9.59
CA LEU A 109 -4.33 -7.75 10.00
C LEU A 109 -5.01 -8.94 9.30
N GLU A 110 -4.95 -9.00 7.97
CA GLU A 110 -5.72 -9.94 7.16
C GLU A 110 -5.20 -11.36 7.26
N SER A 111 -3.88 -11.57 7.42
CA SER A 111 -3.34 -12.91 7.65
C SER A 111 -3.83 -13.51 8.97
N ASN A 112 -3.90 -12.70 10.05
CA ASN A 112 -4.43 -13.17 11.32
C ASN A 112 -5.96 -13.33 11.29
N ILE A 113 -6.68 -12.51 10.54
CA ILE A 113 -8.11 -12.69 10.26
C ILE A 113 -8.34 -14.02 9.54
N ALA A 114 -7.57 -14.35 8.50
CA ALA A 114 -7.69 -15.60 7.75
C ALA A 114 -7.41 -16.81 8.62
N GLU A 115 -6.38 -16.77 9.48
CA GLU A 115 -6.09 -17.81 10.47
C GLU A 115 -7.29 -18.09 11.37
N PHE A 116 -7.87 -17.04 11.94
CA PHE A 116 -9.01 -17.15 12.83
C PHE A 116 -10.28 -17.59 12.07
N ALA A 117 -10.55 -17.02 10.91
CA ALA A 117 -11.69 -17.36 10.07
C ALA A 117 -11.71 -18.85 9.66
N ALA A 118 -10.54 -19.45 9.37
CA ALA A 118 -10.44 -20.86 9.01
C ALA A 118 -10.94 -21.79 10.14
N THR A 119 -10.84 -21.36 11.40
CA THR A 119 -11.38 -22.11 12.55
C THR A 119 -12.89 -22.01 12.68
N GLN A 120 -13.49 -20.90 12.24
CA GLN A 120 -14.90 -20.53 12.48
C GLN A 120 -15.79 -20.76 11.26
N ALA A 121 -15.23 -20.75 10.04
CA ALA A 121 -15.96 -20.73 8.79
C ALA A 121 -17.03 -21.84 8.70
N THR A 122 -18.25 -21.44 8.35
CA THR A 122 -19.38 -22.33 8.06
C THR A 122 -19.43 -22.66 6.56
N PRO A 123 -20.24 -23.67 6.15
CA PRO A 123 -20.48 -23.91 4.72
C PRO A 123 -21.03 -22.70 3.96
N LEU A 124 -21.82 -21.84 4.62
CA LEU A 124 -22.34 -20.61 4.03
C LEU A 124 -21.23 -19.60 3.78
N ASP A 125 -20.32 -19.42 4.73
CA ASP A 125 -19.17 -18.51 4.57
C ASP A 125 -18.30 -18.95 3.39
N ILE A 126 -18.05 -20.24 3.24
CA ILE A 126 -17.32 -20.80 2.09
C ILE A 126 -18.08 -20.53 0.78
N ALA A 127 -19.40 -20.63 0.78
CA ALA A 127 -20.21 -20.31 -0.40
C ALA A 127 -20.12 -18.80 -0.75
N ASN A 128 -20.12 -17.91 0.24
CA ASN A 128 -19.93 -16.46 0.03
C ASN A 128 -18.56 -16.16 -0.56
N MET A 129 -17.48 -16.74 -0.03
CA MET A 129 -16.12 -16.61 -0.57
C MET A 129 -16.04 -17.06 -2.04
N ARG A 130 -16.68 -18.21 -2.37
CA ARG A 130 -16.74 -18.71 -3.76
C ARG A 130 -17.47 -17.75 -4.68
N SER A 131 -18.56 -17.14 -4.20
CA SER A 131 -19.34 -16.17 -4.99
C SER A 131 -18.54 -14.90 -5.27
N ALA A 132 -17.76 -14.41 -4.29
CA ALA A 132 -16.88 -13.27 -4.46
C ALA A 132 -15.77 -13.57 -5.49
N LEU A 133 -15.12 -14.74 -5.40
CA LEU A 133 -14.12 -15.17 -6.40
C LEU A 133 -14.71 -15.36 -7.80
N GLN A 134 -15.97 -15.80 -7.90
CA GLN A 134 -16.60 -15.91 -9.22
C GLN A 134 -16.84 -14.53 -9.81
N ARG A 135 -17.24 -13.54 -9.00
CA ARG A 135 -17.41 -12.15 -9.42
C ARG A 135 -16.08 -11.58 -9.90
N GLU A 136 -15.01 -11.69 -9.11
CA GLU A 136 -13.68 -11.26 -9.48
C GLU A 136 -13.22 -11.85 -10.83
N ARG A 137 -13.49 -13.14 -11.05
CA ARG A 137 -13.19 -13.82 -12.33
C ARG A 137 -13.95 -13.22 -13.51
N ASP A 138 -15.19 -12.83 -13.29
CA ASP A 138 -16.04 -12.27 -14.35
C ASP A 138 -15.64 -10.81 -14.63
N GLU A 139 -15.29 -10.02 -13.60
CA GLU A 139 -14.72 -8.68 -13.73
C GLU A 139 -13.39 -8.67 -14.50
N LEU A 140 -12.54 -9.68 -14.30
CA LEU A 140 -11.30 -9.84 -15.06
C LEU A 140 -11.54 -10.04 -16.56
N LYS A 141 -12.65 -10.69 -16.95
CA LYS A 141 -13.01 -10.89 -18.35
C LYS A 141 -13.62 -9.65 -19.00
N THR A 142 -14.41 -8.89 -18.23
CA THR A 142 -15.12 -7.71 -18.72
C THR A 142 -14.29 -6.44 -18.64
N GLY A 143 -13.25 -6.42 -17.79
CA GLY A 143 -12.43 -5.24 -17.52
C GLY A 143 -13.10 -4.22 -16.58
N GLU A 144 -14.20 -4.64 -15.92
CA GLU A 144 -14.94 -3.85 -14.95
C GLU A 144 -14.21 -3.69 -13.61
N ASP A 145 -14.84 -3.01 -12.65
CA ASP A 145 -14.29 -2.64 -11.35
C ASP A 145 -13.84 -3.84 -10.50
N GLU A 146 -12.95 -3.58 -9.53
CA GLU A 146 -12.31 -4.56 -8.64
C GLU A 146 -13.15 -4.86 -7.38
N THR A 147 -14.46 -5.09 -7.55
CA THR A 147 -15.35 -5.32 -6.39
C THR A 147 -15.21 -6.73 -5.82
N GLY A 148 -14.96 -7.71 -6.67
CA GLY A 148 -14.81 -9.12 -6.28
C GLY A 148 -13.61 -9.38 -5.36
N ASP A 149 -12.47 -8.72 -5.62
CA ASP A 149 -11.28 -8.73 -4.76
C ASP A 149 -11.65 -8.29 -3.32
N ARG A 150 -12.24 -7.10 -3.21
CA ARG A 150 -12.69 -6.56 -1.90
C ARG A 150 -13.69 -7.47 -1.21
N GLU A 151 -14.68 -7.98 -1.95
CA GLU A 151 -15.71 -8.85 -1.39
C GLU A 151 -15.15 -10.18 -0.89
N PHE A 152 -14.14 -10.73 -1.56
CA PHE A 152 -13.47 -11.94 -1.11
C PHE A 152 -12.79 -11.74 0.25
N HIS A 153 -12.02 -10.67 0.40
CA HIS A 153 -11.38 -10.34 1.67
C HIS A 153 -12.41 -10.08 2.79
N LEU A 154 -13.51 -9.36 2.48
CA LEU A 154 -14.57 -9.13 3.44
C LEU A 154 -15.29 -10.43 3.83
N ALA A 155 -15.55 -11.34 2.89
CA ALA A 155 -16.16 -12.64 3.19
C ALA A 155 -15.30 -13.49 4.13
N ILE A 156 -13.97 -13.40 4.03
CA ILE A 156 -13.04 -14.04 4.99
C ILE A 156 -13.20 -13.40 6.37
N ALA A 157 -13.25 -12.06 6.46
CA ALA A 157 -13.43 -11.39 7.74
C ALA A 157 -14.79 -11.71 8.36
N GLU A 158 -15.85 -11.76 7.57
CA GLU A 158 -17.21 -12.16 8.02
C GLU A 158 -17.24 -13.58 8.58
N ALA A 159 -16.48 -14.50 8.01
CA ALA A 159 -16.33 -15.88 8.49
C ALA A 159 -15.67 -16.00 9.89
N THR A 160 -15.10 -14.91 10.42
CA THR A 160 -14.66 -14.84 11.83
C THR A 160 -15.83 -14.73 12.80
N HIS A 161 -17.04 -14.35 12.32
CA HIS A 161 -18.20 -13.99 13.12
C HIS A 161 -17.93 -12.90 14.18
N ASN A 162 -16.90 -12.06 13.92
CA ASN A 162 -16.48 -10.93 14.75
C ASN A 162 -16.66 -9.61 14.00
N SER A 163 -17.71 -8.88 14.34
CA SER A 163 -18.04 -7.62 13.66
C SER A 163 -16.96 -6.55 13.76
N MET A 164 -16.12 -6.56 14.81
CA MET A 164 -15.02 -5.60 14.94
C MET A 164 -13.92 -5.89 13.93
N LEU A 165 -13.58 -7.18 13.68
CA LEU A 165 -12.59 -7.53 12.65
C LEU A 165 -13.09 -7.15 11.26
N VAL A 166 -14.37 -7.37 10.98
CA VAL A 166 -15.02 -6.94 9.73
C VAL A 166 -14.92 -5.42 9.56
N GLU A 167 -15.23 -4.66 10.62
CA GLU A 167 -15.17 -3.19 10.54
C GLU A 167 -13.76 -2.67 10.35
N LEU A 168 -12.76 -3.21 11.07
CA LEU A 168 -11.35 -2.85 10.88
C LEU A 168 -10.90 -3.09 9.43
N LEU A 169 -11.27 -4.25 8.87
CA LEU A 169 -10.94 -4.54 7.48
C LEU A 169 -11.67 -3.58 6.52
N ARG A 170 -12.96 -3.32 6.74
CA ARG A 170 -13.74 -2.37 5.91
C ARG A 170 -13.13 -0.98 5.91
N GLN A 171 -12.66 -0.50 7.07
CA GLN A 171 -11.95 0.77 7.17
C GLN A 171 -10.62 0.78 6.40
N SER A 172 -9.85 -0.30 6.46
CA SER A 172 -8.60 -0.40 5.70
C SER A 172 -8.83 -0.32 4.19
N TRP A 173 -9.91 -0.93 3.69
CA TRP A 173 -10.32 -0.83 2.29
C TRP A 173 -10.80 0.57 1.92
N ALA A 174 -11.59 1.22 2.78
CA ALA A 174 -12.02 2.60 2.57
C ALA A 174 -10.82 3.57 2.51
N TRP A 175 -9.79 3.35 3.32
CA TRP A 175 -8.54 4.11 3.23
C TRP A 175 -7.82 3.87 1.91
N ARG A 176 -7.73 2.63 1.42
CA ARG A 176 -7.17 2.31 0.11
C ARG A 176 -7.88 3.07 -1.01
N GLU A 177 -9.21 2.97 -1.07
CA GLU A 177 -10.04 3.53 -2.14
C GLU A 177 -10.01 5.07 -2.18
N ASN A 178 -9.89 5.73 -1.03
CA ASN A 178 -9.91 7.18 -0.91
C ASN A 178 -8.52 7.81 -0.75
N ASN A 179 -7.46 7.02 -0.80
CA ASN A 179 -6.10 7.51 -0.62
C ASN A 179 -5.53 8.07 -1.94
N PRO A 180 -5.23 9.39 -2.02
CA PRO A 180 -4.73 9.99 -3.24
C PRO A 180 -3.37 9.43 -3.69
N MET A 181 -2.51 9.02 -2.73
CA MET A 181 -1.23 8.39 -3.04
C MET A 181 -1.43 6.99 -3.64
N TRP A 182 -2.42 6.22 -3.16
CA TRP A 182 -2.79 4.94 -3.75
C TRP A 182 -3.31 5.11 -5.17
N LEU A 183 -4.23 6.04 -5.37
CA LEU A 183 -4.77 6.35 -6.71
C LEU A 183 -3.66 6.78 -7.67
N LYS A 184 -2.73 7.62 -7.22
CA LYS A 184 -1.59 8.05 -8.03
C LYS A 184 -0.65 6.89 -8.36
N LEU A 185 -0.36 6.02 -7.41
CA LEU A 185 0.45 4.80 -7.64
C LEU A 185 -0.20 3.93 -8.72
N HIS A 186 -1.51 3.71 -8.64
CA HIS A 186 -2.27 2.94 -9.63
C HIS A 186 -2.21 3.51 -11.05
N THR A 187 -2.10 4.84 -11.21
CA THR A 187 -1.96 5.45 -12.56
C THR A 187 -0.66 5.06 -13.27
N ARG A 188 0.35 4.58 -12.52
CA ARG A 188 1.63 4.13 -13.07
C ARG A 188 1.58 2.69 -13.58
N ILE A 189 0.54 1.94 -13.23
CA ILE A 189 0.34 0.53 -13.56
C ILE A 189 -0.49 0.44 -14.84
N ALA A 190 0.18 0.28 -15.98
CA ALA A 190 -0.48 0.23 -17.29
C ALA A 190 -1.10 -1.13 -17.61
N ASP A 191 -0.55 -2.21 -17.05
CA ASP A 191 -0.96 -3.59 -17.33
C ASP A 191 -1.73 -4.17 -16.14
N LYS A 192 -2.84 -4.85 -16.41
CA LYS A 192 -3.69 -5.51 -15.41
C LYS A 192 -3.48 -7.04 -15.36
N GLU A 193 -2.44 -7.56 -16.02
CA GLU A 193 -2.15 -9.00 -16.03
C GLU A 193 -1.85 -9.54 -14.59
N TYR A 194 -1.27 -8.71 -13.73
CA TYR A 194 -1.03 -9.03 -12.32
C TYR A 194 -2.29 -9.48 -11.56
N ARG A 195 -3.48 -9.03 -11.97
CA ARG A 195 -4.76 -9.44 -11.36
C ARG A 195 -5.04 -10.94 -11.52
N LYS A 196 -4.49 -11.57 -12.54
CA LYS A 196 -4.61 -13.02 -12.76
C LYS A 196 -3.81 -13.81 -11.73
N GLU A 197 -2.66 -13.28 -11.33
CA GLU A 197 -1.82 -13.88 -10.29
C GLU A 197 -2.51 -13.77 -8.94
N TRP A 198 -3.07 -12.60 -8.62
CA TRP A 198 -3.83 -12.39 -7.38
C TRP A 198 -5.04 -13.32 -7.27
N MET A 199 -5.76 -13.55 -8.37
CA MET A 199 -6.83 -14.54 -8.43
C MET A 199 -6.34 -15.95 -8.08
N THR A 200 -5.13 -16.31 -8.49
CA THR A 200 -4.52 -17.61 -8.15
C THR A 200 -4.22 -17.69 -6.66
N ASP A 201 -3.69 -16.63 -6.07
CA ASP A 201 -3.47 -16.55 -4.63
C ASP A 201 -4.78 -16.70 -3.84
N HIS A 202 -5.86 -16.03 -4.27
CA HIS A 202 -7.19 -16.16 -3.66
C HIS A 202 -7.72 -17.60 -3.70
N GLN A 203 -7.44 -18.35 -4.77
CA GLN A 203 -7.80 -19.78 -4.84
C GLN A 203 -7.04 -20.61 -3.81
N VAL A 204 -5.77 -20.30 -3.55
CA VAL A 204 -4.97 -20.97 -2.51
C VAL A 204 -5.53 -20.67 -1.12
N ILE A 205 -5.87 -19.40 -0.85
CA ILE A 205 -6.51 -19.00 0.41
C ILE A 205 -7.83 -19.75 0.60
N LEU A 206 -8.71 -19.76 -0.40
CA LEU A 206 -9.98 -20.47 -0.34
C LEU A 206 -9.80 -21.96 -0.09
N ALA A 207 -8.79 -22.60 -0.70
CA ALA A 207 -8.50 -24.00 -0.48
C ALA A 207 -8.10 -24.30 0.97
N ALA A 208 -7.34 -23.42 1.61
CA ALA A 208 -6.99 -23.51 3.03
C ALA A 208 -8.23 -23.33 3.93
N MET A 209 -9.10 -22.36 3.60
CA MET A 209 -10.38 -22.14 4.31
C MET A 209 -11.30 -23.36 4.25
N ILE A 210 -11.43 -23.99 3.07
CA ILE A 210 -12.24 -25.22 2.89
C ILE A 210 -11.70 -26.38 3.72
N LYS A 211 -10.36 -26.51 3.80
CA LYS A 211 -9.69 -27.55 4.59
C LYS A 211 -9.73 -27.27 6.10
N LYS A 212 -10.18 -26.09 6.49
CA LYS A 212 -10.12 -25.59 7.87
C LYS A 212 -8.69 -25.69 8.44
N ASP A 213 -7.72 -25.26 7.65
CA ASP A 213 -6.31 -25.21 8.03
C ASP A 213 -5.91 -23.76 8.35
N PRO A 214 -5.89 -23.38 9.65
CA PRO A 214 -5.60 -22.00 10.05
C PRO A 214 -4.19 -21.54 9.66
N ALA A 215 -3.19 -22.42 9.80
CA ALA A 215 -1.81 -22.09 9.49
C ALA A 215 -1.63 -21.83 7.98
N ALA A 216 -2.19 -22.73 7.15
CA ALA A 216 -2.16 -22.55 5.71
C ALA A 216 -2.96 -21.32 5.24
N ALA A 217 -4.09 -20.99 5.90
CA ALA A 217 -4.88 -19.80 5.57
C ALA A 217 -4.11 -18.51 5.89
N LYS A 218 -3.43 -18.46 7.04
CA LYS A 218 -2.55 -17.35 7.42
C LYS A 218 -1.42 -17.14 6.42
N GLU A 219 -0.69 -18.20 6.14
CA GLU A 219 0.45 -18.18 5.22
C GLU A 219 0.03 -17.74 3.82
N ALA A 220 -1.07 -18.32 3.30
CA ALA A 220 -1.58 -17.98 1.98
C ALA A 220 -2.01 -16.50 1.88
N MET A 221 -2.70 -15.95 2.90
CA MET A 221 -3.09 -14.54 2.93
C MET A 221 -1.87 -13.64 3.08
N TRP A 222 -0.91 -14.02 3.92
CA TRP A 222 0.35 -13.28 4.06
C TRP A 222 1.08 -13.19 2.73
N GLN A 223 1.24 -14.34 2.05
CA GLN A 223 1.95 -14.40 0.76
C GLN A 223 1.22 -13.63 -0.32
N HIS A 224 -0.12 -13.70 -0.36
CA HIS A 224 -0.92 -12.90 -1.28
C HIS A 224 -0.60 -11.41 -1.14
N LEU A 225 -0.67 -10.85 0.07
CA LEU A 225 -0.40 -9.42 0.28
C LEU A 225 1.08 -9.06 0.10
N GLU A 226 2.00 -10.00 0.30
CA GLU A 226 3.39 -9.84 -0.10
C GLU A 226 3.52 -9.75 -1.63
N ASN A 227 2.85 -10.64 -2.37
CA ASN A 227 2.84 -10.62 -3.84
C ASN A 227 2.25 -9.30 -4.36
N VAL A 228 1.14 -8.81 -3.76
CA VAL A 228 0.55 -7.50 -4.08
C VAL A 228 1.58 -6.38 -3.88
N LYS A 229 2.27 -6.36 -2.73
CA LYS A 229 3.28 -5.36 -2.41
C LYS A 229 4.44 -5.40 -3.40
N GLN A 230 4.99 -6.58 -3.69
CA GLN A 230 6.10 -6.75 -4.62
C GLN A 230 5.71 -6.32 -6.04
N CYS A 231 4.55 -6.75 -6.51
CA CYS A 231 4.02 -6.36 -7.81
C CYS A 231 3.89 -4.83 -7.94
N LEU A 232 3.35 -4.15 -6.94
CA LEU A 232 3.23 -2.69 -6.95
C LEU A 232 4.60 -2.00 -6.92
N LEU A 233 5.58 -2.57 -6.22
CA LEU A 233 6.95 -2.07 -6.20
C LEU A 233 7.62 -2.20 -7.58
N GLU A 234 7.51 -3.37 -8.21
CA GLU A 234 8.08 -3.63 -9.54
C GLU A 234 7.42 -2.78 -10.62
N LEU A 235 6.10 -2.75 -10.67
CA LEU A 235 5.36 -2.00 -11.69
C LEU A 235 5.49 -0.48 -11.54
N SER A 236 5.76 0.01 -10.35
CA SER A 236 5.98 1.43 -10.07
C SER A 236 7.46 1.83 -10.06
N ASP A 237 8.38 0.86 -10.12
CA ASP A 237 9.81 1.16 -10.23
C ASP A 237 10.16 1.71 -11.61
N VAL A 238 10.80 2.87 -11.62
CA VAL A 238 11.21 3.53 -12.87
C VAL A 238 12.69 3.33 -13.16
N ASP A 239 13.48 2.86 -12.20
CA ASP A 239 14.93 2.92 -12.27
C ASP A 239 15.69 1.59 -12.05
N ASP A 240 15.13 0.57 -11.32
CA ASP A 240 15.92 -0.62 -10.93
C ASP A 240 15.07 -1.86 -10.60
N PRO A 241 15.45 -3.05 -11.13
CA PRO A 241 14.81 -4.33 -10.79
C PRO A 241 15.20 -4.91 -9.41
N ASN A 242 16.25 -4.41 -8.74
CA ASN A 242 16.75 -4.95 -7.46
C ASN A 242 16.30 -4.10 -6.26
N PHE A 243 15.02 -4.13 -5.97
CA PHE A 243 14.42 -3.37 -4.86
C PHE A 243 14.70 -3.99 -3.50
N ASP A 244 14.93 -3.12 -2.49
CA ASP A 244 15.09 -3.45 -1.08
C ASP A 244 14.06 -2.69 -0.23
N GLY A 245 13.02 -3.38 0.21
CA GLY A 245 11.85 -2.82 0.89
C GLY A 245 11.91 -2.84 2.43
N TYR A 246 13.06 -2.68 3.05
CA TYR A 246 13.29 -2.94 4.49
C TYR A 246 12.32 -2.25 5.45
N LEU A 247 11.94 -0.99 5.24
CA LEU A 247 11.13 -0.28 6.23
C LEU A 247 9.72 -0.87 6.38
N PHE A 248 9.12 -1.33 5.28
CA PHE A 248 7.77 -1.90 5.27
C PHE A 248 7.75 -3.42 5.14
N ASN A 249 8.90 -4.08 5.31
CA ASN A 249 8.92 -5.53 5.40
C ASN A 249 8.35 -5.97 6.75
N SER A 250 7.42 -6.89 6.70
CA SER A 250 6.91 -7.61 7.85
C SER A 250 7.34 -9.08 7.70
N TYR A 251 7.78 -9.70 8.77
CA TYR A 251 8.06 -11.12 8.78
C TYR A 251 6.99 -11.82 9.62
N PRO A 252 6.47 -12.98 9.20
CA PRO A 252 5.65 -13.79 10.07
C PRO A 252 6.45 -14.05 11.36
N VAL A 253 5.89 -13.67 12.50
CA VAL A 253 6.47 -14.08 13.76
C VAL A 253 6.21 -15.58 13.87
N ASP A 254 7.22 -16.38 13.56
CA ASP A 254 7.21 -17.79 13.92
C ASP A 254 7.11 -17.83 15.45
N LEU A 255 5.94 -18.16 15.94
CA LEU A 255 5.79 -18.57 17.32
C LEU A 255 6.61 -19.85 17.44
N VAL A 256 7.87 -19.68 17.84
CA VAL A 256 8.73 -20.82 18.21
C VAL A 256 7.95 -21.58 19.27
N ARG A 257 7.32 -22.67 18.84
CA ARG A 257 6.76 -23.66 19.75
C ARG A 257 7.96 -24.33 20.42
N ASN A 258 8.32 -23.84 21.64
CA ASN A 258 9.13 -24.61 22.58
C ASN A 258 8.31 -25.74 23.16
#